data_a0a0e3fb80a40689fc2dabee24a03b2e
#
_entry.id   a0a0e3fb80a40689fc2dabee24a03b2e
#
_cell.length_a   1.000
_cell.length_b   1.000
_cell.length_c   1.000
_cell.angle_alpha   90.00
_cell.angle_beta   90.00
_cell.angle_gamma   90.00
#
_symmetry.space_group_name_H-M   'P 1'
#
loop_
_entity.id
_entity.type
_entity.pdbx_description
1 polymer ?
#
loop_
_entity_poly.entity_id
_entity_poly.type
_entity_poly.pdbx_seq_one_letter_code
_entity_poly.pdbx_strand_id
1 'polypeptide(L)'
;PDTNTNTESCENTSIDNLQKCDLKHDNLDRYYYIYIPENLDNNSSIPVLFALHGYGSSAYRHFSYTNYIPIADSNNLVIIYPQGATTDTLSSHWNVGGWTSKSTVKDIEFIDTLINFTKNKIMIDETRIYSSGMSNGGYMSYHLACNLGEKFAAIASITGSMTNGTYDDCSPSHPTPVLQIHGLLDYVVPYDGNAGSKSIPDVIDYWVNYNSCSSDPDRLIKYSNDFDLILYDTYINCLN
;
A
#
# COMPACT_ATOMS: atom_id res chain seq x y z
N PRO A 1 22.67 23.89 4.41
CA PRO A 1 22.70 22.98 3.29
C PRO A 1 22.76 21.57 3.85
N ASP A 2 21.60 20.91 3.96
CA ASP A 2 21.52 19.50 4.36
C ASP A 2 22.06 18.66 3.21
N THR A 3 23.33 18.28 3.30
CA THR A 3 23.94 17.28 2.43
C THR A 3 23.63 15.87 2.94
N ASN A 4 22.35 15.57 3.15
CA ASN A 4 21.93 14.20 3.38
C ASN A 4 21.74 13.53 2.00
N THR A 5 22.86 13.21 1.34
CA THR A 5 22.84 12.37 0.15
C THR A 5 22.51 10.96 0.62
N ASN A 6 21.21 10.64 0.67
CA ASN A 6 20.76 9.27 0.83
C ASN A 6 21.35 8.46 -0.33
N THR A 7 22.43 7.74 -0.07
CA THR A 7 23.05 6.84 -1.05
C THR A 7 22.30 5.52 -0.97
N GLU A 8 21.79 5.10 -2.10
CA GLU A 8 21.14 3.81 -2.27
C GLU A 8 22.11 2.85 -2.96
N SER A 9 22.11 1.59 -2.54
CA SER A 9 22.86 0.52 -3.20
C SER A 9 21.93 -0.65 -3.50
N CYS A 10 21.93 -1.14 -4.73
CA CYS A 10 21.10 -2.27 -5.15
C CYS A 10 21.97 -3.43 -5.63
N GLU A 11 21.57 -4.64 -5.29
CA GLU A 11 22.19 -5.89 -5.73
C GLU A 11 21.13 -6.84 -6.31
N ASN A 12 21.51 -7.63 -7.31
CA ASN A 12 20.65 -8.64 -7.87
C ASN A 12 20.44 -9.77 -6.84
N THR A 13 19.24 -10.28 -6.74
CA THR A 13 18.93 -11.46 -5.95
C THR A 13 19.14 -12.74 -6.81
N SER A 14 18.84 -13.91 -6.22
CA SER A 14 18.79 -15.17 -6.98
C SER A 14 17.52 -15.33 -7.83
N ILE A 15 16.60 -14.37 -7.77
CA ILE A 15 15.37 -14.32 -8.56
C ILE A 15 15.60 -13.32 -9.69
N ASP A 16 15.32 -13.73 -10.91
CA ASP A 16 15.48 -12.89 -12.08
C ASP A 16 14.62 -11.62 -11.97
N ASN A 17 15.21 -10.50 -12.36
CA ASN A 17 14.55 -9.18 -12.38
C ASN A 17 14.14 -8.64 -10.99
N LEU A 18 14.53 -9.30 -9.89
CA LEU A 18 14.33 -8.84 -8.53
C LEU A 18 15.65 -8.35 -7.94
N GLN A 19 15.71 -7.10 -7.52
CA GLN A 19 16.84 -6.50 -6.84
C GLN A 19 16.48 -6.21 -5.37
N LYS A 20 17.46 -6.32 -4.48
CA LYS A 20 17.39 -5.79 -3.12
C LYS A 20 18.17 -4.49 -3.08
N CYS A 21 17.55 -3.44 -2.58
CA CYS A 21 18.15 -2.13 -2.44
C CYS A 21 18.19 -1.71 -0.97
N ASP A 22 19.38 -1.34 -0.50
CA ASP A 22 19.62 -0.84 0.85
C ASP A 22 19.86 0.67 0.81
N LEU A 23 19.36 1.40 1.81
CA LEU A 23 19.52 2.84 1.95
C LEU A 23 19.45 3.27 3.41
N LYS A 24 19.93 4.48 3.70
CA LYS A 24 19.64 5.13 4.98
C LYS A 24 18.47 6.10 4.81
N HIS A 25 17.51 6.06 5.74
CA HIS A 25 16.43 7.02 5.83
C HIS A 25 16.19 7.38 7.30
N ASP A 26 16.22 8.66 7.64
CA ASP A 26 16.04 9.18 9.00
C ASP A 26 16.96 8.47 10.03
N ASN A 27 18.25 8.28 9.67
CA ASN A 27 19.29 7.54 10.42
C ASN A 27 19.02 6.04 10.64
N LEU A 28 18.00 5.47 10.02
CA LEU A 28 17.72 4.05 10.05
C LEU A 28 18.24 3.36 8.79
N ASP A 29 18.78 2.17 8.93
CA ASP A 29 19.06 1.30 7.80
C ASP A 29 17.74 0.70 7.32
N ARG A 30 17.34 1.03 6.11
CA ARG A 30 16.11 0.56 5.46
C ARG A 30 16.48 -0.20 4.20
N TYR A 31 15.57 -1.05 3.74
CA TYR A 31 15.72 -1.72 2.45
C TYR A 31 14.36 -1.97 1.80
N TYR A 32 14.41 -2.29 0.53
CA TYR A 32 13.24 -2.72 -0.24
C TYR A 32 13.67 -3.70 -1.32
N TYR A 33 12.73 -4.46 -1.86
CA TYR A 33 12.92 -5.17 -3.11
C TYR A 33 12.21 -4.43 -4.22
N ILE A 34 12.78 -4.45 -5.41
CA ILE A 34 12.18 -3.92 -6.63
C ILE A 34 12.19 -4.99 -7.70
N TYR A 35 11.01 -5.26 -8.26
CA TYR A 35 10.84 -6.13 -9.42
C TYR A 35 10.64 -5.25 -10.65
N ILE A 36 11.47 -5.45 -11.66
CA ILE A 36 11.45 -4.71 -12.93
C ILE A 36 11.27 -5.74 -14.04
N PRO A 37 10.13 -5.78 -14.77
CA PRO A 37 9.93 -6.72 -15.89
C PRO A 37 11.07 -6.71 -16.89
N GLU A 38 11.47 -7.88 -17.37
CA GLU A 38 12.59 -8.03 -18.34
C GLU A 38 12.35 -7.22 -19.63
N ASN A 39 11.11 -7.23 -20.11
CA ASN A 39 10.71 -6.54 -21.34
C ASN A 39 10.06 -5.19 -21.07
N LEU A 40 10.55 -4.46 -20.06
CA LEU A 40 10.03 -3.13 -19.72
C LEU A 40 10.11 -2.20 -20.95
N ASP A 41 8.98 -1.64 -21.36
CA ASP A 41 8.95 -0.63 -22.43
C ASP A 41 9.47 0.71 -21.93
N ASN A 42 10.76 0.95 -22.11
CA ASN A 42 11.41 2.19 -21.72
C ASN A 42 11.04 3.42 -22.57
N ASN A 43 10.19 3.24 -23.60
CA ASN A 43 9.71 4.36 -24.41
C ASN A 43 8.40 4.98 -23.86
N SER A 44 7.81 4.34 -22.87
CA SER A 44 6.61 4.84 -22.18
C SER A 44 6.89 5.07 -20.70
N SER A 45 6.13 5.97 -20.08
CA SER A 45 6.21 6.14 -18.63
C SER A 45 5.54 4.96 -17.91
N ILE A 46 6.20 4.46 -16.87
CA ILE A 46 5.95 3.16 -16.25
C ILE A 46 5.10 3.32 -14.98
N PRO A 47 3.98 2.60 -14.83
CA PRO A 47 3.25 2.56 -13.57
C PRO A 47 4.05 1.85 -12.48
N VAL A 48 3.81 2.22 -11.22
CA VAL A 48 4.49 1.67 -10.05
C VAL A 48 3.48 1.21 -9.00
N LEU A 49 3.69 0.02 -8.45
CA LEU A 49 2.93 -0.50 -7.32
C LEU A 49 3.82 -0.65 -6.09
N PHE A 50 3.46 -0.01 -5.01
CA PHE A 50 4.01 -0.27 -3.67
C PHE A 50 3.22 -1.39 -3.01
N ALA A 51 3.87 -2.53 -2.75
CA ALA A 51 3.28 -3.71 -2.13
C ALA A 51 3.74 -3.84 -0.67
N LEU A 52 2.83 -3.60 0.28
CA LEU A 52 3.14 -3.38 1.70
C LEU A 52 2.78 -4.61 2.54
N HIS A 53 3.77 -5.16 3.26
CA HIS A 53 3.60 -6.35 4.09
C HIS A 53 2.80 -6.08 5.38
N GLY A 54 2.24 -7.14 5.97
CA GLY A 54 1.57 -7.10 7.26
C GLY A 54 2.53 -7.03 8.46
N TYR A 55 1.98 -6.79 9.66
CA TYR A 55 2.73 -6.75 10.91
C TYR A 55 3.50 -8.04 11.15
N GLY A 56 4.77 -7.94 11.54
CA GLY A 56 5.67 -9.07 11.80
C GLY A 56 6.11 -9.86 10.55
N SER A 57 5.74 -9.38 9.35
CA SER A 57 6.15 -9.99 8.09
C SER A 57 7.40 -9.30 7.51
N SER A 58 7.75 -9.60 6.28
CA SER A 58 8.85 -8.94 5.58
C SER A 58 8.52 -8.68 4.12
N ALA A 59 9.24 -7.75 3.51
CA ALA A 59 9.17 -7.42 2.09
C ALA A 59 9.34 -8.68 1.21
N TYR A 60 10.32 -9.52 1.52
CA TYR A 60 10.55 -10.76 0.77
C TYR A 60 9.42 -11.78 0.91
N ARG A 61 8.87 -11.96 2.12
CA ARG A 61 7.71 -12.85 2.32
C ARG A 61 6.50 -12.33 1.57
N HIS A 62 6.28 -11.00 1.59
CA HIS A 62 5.18 -10.38 0.85
C HIS A 62 5.33 -10.58 -0.65
N PHE A 63 6.52 -10.35 -1.20
CA PHE A 63 6.85 -10.71 -2.58
C PHE A 63 6.49 -12.15 -2.91
N SER A 64 6.94 -13.10 -2.06
CA SER A 64 6.79 -14.53 -2.35
C SER A 64 5.34 -15.00 -2.38
N TYR A 65 4.48 -14.50 -1.47
CA TYR A 65 3.11 -15.01 -1.41
C TYR A 65 2.11 -14.25 -2.27
N THR A 66 2.35 -12.96 -2.57
CA THR A 66 1.45 -12.19 -3.43
C THR A 66 1.55 -12.59 -4.89
N ASN A 67 2.71 -13.08 -5.32
CA ASN A 67 2.98 -13.54 -6.68
C ASN A 67 2.52 -12.54 -7.75
N TYR A 68 2.87 -11.26 -7.60
CA TYR A 68 2.47 -10.19 -8.53
C TYR A 68 3.28 -10.16 -9.83
N ILE A 69 4.30 -11.03 -9.99
CA ILE A 69 5.14 -11.10 -11.20
C ILE A 69 4.31 -11.19 -12.49
N PRO A 70 3.32 -12.13 -12.63
CA PRO A 70 2.55 -12.22 -13.87
C PRO A 70 1.76 -10.93 -14.18
N ILE A 71 1.31 -10.20 -13.15
CA ILE A 71 0.62 -8.92 -13.33
C ILE A 71 1.62 -7.84 -13.75
N ALA A 72 2.80 -7.81 -13.15
CA ALA A 72 3.87 -6.89 -13.49
C ALA A 72 4.27 -7.02 -14.96
N ASP A 73 4.56 -8.25 -15.39
CA ASP A 73 5.01 -8.55 -16.76
C ASP A 73 3.93 -8.22 -17.81
N SER A 74 2.66 -8.56 -17.52
CA SER A 74 1.57 -8.32 -18.48
C SER A 74 1.12 -6.87 -18.59
N ASN A 75 1.44 -6.02 -17.59
CA ASN A 75 0.99 -4.64 -17.54
C ASN A 75 2.13 -3.60 -17.57
N ASN A 76 3.35 -4.04 -17.89
CA ASN A 76 4.53 -3.16 -17.89
C ASN A 76 4.66 -2.37 -16.57
N LEU A 77 4.51 -3.06 -15.42
CA LEU A 77 4.37 -2.50 -14.09
C LEU A 77 5.60 -2.81 -13.23
N VAL A 78 6.24 -1.80 -12.66
CA VAL A 78 7.29 -1.99 -11.65
C VAL A 78 6.66 -2.17 -10.28
N ILE A 79 7.16 -3.14 -9.49
CA ILE A 79 6.65 -3.38 -8.15
C ILE A 79 7.76 -3.16 -7.12
N ILE A 80 7.45 -2.38 -6.11
CA ILE A 80 8.33 -2.08 -4.97
C ILE A 80 7.75 -2.75 -3.73
N TYR A 81 8.57 -3.55 -3.04
CA TYR A 81 8.25 -4.20 -1.78
C TYR A 81 9.11 -3.60 -0.67
N PRO A 82 8.68 -2.50 -0.04
CA PRO A 82 9.47 -1.88 1.01
C PRO A 82 9.42 -2.71 2.30
N GLN A 83 10.43 -2.57 3.15
CA GLN A 83 10.50 -3.21 4.46
C GLN A 83 10.14 -2.22 5.56
N GLY A 84 9.10 -2.54 6.33
CA GLY A 84 8.75 -1.83 7.56
C GLY A 84 9.82 -1.99 8.64
N ALA A 85 10.00 -0.99 9.47
CA ALA A 85 11.04 -0.98 10.51
C ALA A 85 10.69 -1.87 11.72
N THR A 86 11.72 -2.17 12.54
CA THR A 86 11.61 -2.98 13.78
C THR A 86 12.10 -2.21 15.01
N THR A 87 12.21 -0.89 14.95
CA THR A 87 12.93 -0.07 15.94
C THR A 87 12.33 -0.11 17.35
N ASP A 88 11.01 -0.04 17.47
CA ASP A 88 10.34 0.13 18.77
C ASP A 88 9.61 -1.15 19.23
N THR A 89 9.62 -2.16 18.39
CA THR A 89 9.04 -3.46 18.66
C THR A 89 9.97 -4.56 18.13
N LEU A 90 9.81 -5.77 18.62
CA LEU A 90 10.55 -6.93 18.07
C LEU A 90 10.00 -7.38 16.69
N SER A 91 9.00 -6.69 16.17
CA SER A 91 8.31 -7.06 14.93
C SER A 91 8.32 -5.92 13.93
N SER A 92 8.68 -6.22 12.69
CA SER A 92 8.60 -5.27 11.59
C SER A 92 7.16 -4.81 11.34
N HIS A 93 6.96 -3.52 11.16
CA HIS A 93 5.64 -2.94 10.92
C HIS A 93 5.73 -1.55 10.26
N TRP A 94 4.58 -1.05 9.85
CA TRP A 94 4.37 0.31 9.37
C TRP A 94 3.79 1.15 10.51
N ASN A 95 4.33 2.35 10.70
CA ASN A 95 3.74 3.34 11.59
C ASN A 95 2.54 3.99 10.89
N VAL A 96 1.36 3.66 11.35
CA VAL A 96 0.07 4.15 10.83
C VAL A 96 -0.68 4.98 11.89
N GLY A 97 0.04 5.47 12.90
CA GLY A 97 -0.59 6.10 14.06
C GLY A 97 -1.42 5.10 14.89
N GLY A 98 -2.38 5.59 15.68
CA GLY A 98 -3.30 4.77 16.46
C GLY A 98 -2.58 3.70 17.28
N TRP A 99 -2.84 2.41 17.04
CA TRP A 99 -2.23 1.29 17.76
C TRP A 99 -0.72 1.13 17.51
N THR A 100 -0.16 1.81 16.48
CA THR A 100 1.29 1.90 16.24
C THR A 100 1.90 3.23 16.72
N SER A 101 1.14 4.07 17.41
CA SER A 101 1.54 5.44 17.81
C SER A 101 2.78 5.54 18.71
N LYS A 102 3.25 4.41 19.28
CA LYS A 102 4.53 4.35 19.98
C LYS A 102 5.72 4.34 19.02
N SER A 103 5.52 4.01 17.76
CA SER A 103 6.57 4.10 16.74
C SER A 103 6.85 5.55 16.37
N THR A 104 8.12 5.90 16.31
CA THR A 104 8.60 7.21 15.86
C THR A 104 9.11 7.18 14.43
N VAL A 105 8.96 6.02 13.77
CA VAL A 105 9.45 5.82 12.40
C VAL A 105 8.64 6.64 11.41
N LYS A 106 9.34 7.31 10.50
CA LYS A 106 8.75 8.16 9.46
C LYS A 106 8.51 7.37 8.18
N ASP A 107 7.53 6.47 8.22
CA ASP A 107 7.27 5.58 7.07
C ASP A 107 6.64 6.31 5.88
N ILE A 108 5.87 7.38 6.10
CA ILE A 108 5.36 8.23 5.01
C ILE A 108 6.51 8.82 4.20
N GLU A 109 7.46 9.46 4.87
CA GLU A 109 8.63 10.07 4.24
C GLU A 109 9.56 9.02 3.62
N PHE A 110 9.60 7.81 4.18
CA PHE A 110 10.34 6.70 3.59
C PHE A 110 9.75 6.29 2.24
N ILE A 111 8.42 6.09 2.15
CA ILE A 111 7.76 5.76 0.89
C ILE A 111 7.94 6.89 -0.14
N ASP A 112 7.84 8.15 0.29
CA ASP A 112 8.11 9.30 -0.57
C ASP A 112 9.54 9.30 -1.12
N THR A 113 10.51 8.95 -0.27
CA THR A 113 11.91 8.79 -0.68
C THR A 113 12.05 7.70 -1.74
N LEU A 114 11.37 6.56 -1.59
CA LEU A 114 11.42 5.47 -2.57
C LEU A 114 10.79 5.86 -3.91
N ILE A 115 9.71 6.67 -3.92
CA ILE A 115 9.15 7.23 -5.16
C ILE A 115 10.24 8.04 -5.88
N ASN A 116 10.94 8.92 -5.16
CA ASN A 116 11.99 9.77 -5.74
C ASN A 116 13.19 8.95 -6.25
N PHE A 117 13.62 7.91 -5.53
CA PHE A 117 14.67 7.02 -6.02
C PHE A 117 14.26 6.26 -7.29
N THR A 118 13.02 5.79 -7.33
CA THR A 118 12.50 5.09 -8.51
C THR A 118 12.46 6.01 -9.72
N LYS A 119 12.02 7.26 -9.56
CA LYS A 119 12.04 8.29 -10.63
C LYS A 119 13.44 8.55 -11.20
N ASN A 120 14.46 8.48 -10.36
CA ASN A 120 15.84 8.68 -10.80
C ASN A 120 16.41 7.51 -11.61
N LYS A 121 15.80 6.33 -11.52
CA LYS A 121 16.23 5.10 -12.20
C LYS A 121 15.38 4.75 -13.41
N ILE A 122 14.09 4.99 -13.33
CA ILE A 122 13.09 4.56 -14.30
C ILE A 122 12.18 5.75 -14.61
N MET A 123 11.84 5.94 -15.87
CA MET A 123 10.85 6.93 -16.27
C MET A 123 9.45 6.48 -15.83
N ILE A 124 9.10 6.75 -14.56
CA ILE A 124 7.80 6.37 -14.02
C ILE A 124 6.69 7.35 -14.44
N ASP A 125 5.46 6.85 -14.47
CA ASP A 125 4.26 7.67 -14.60
C ASP A 125 3.77 8.08 -13.21
N GLU A 126 4.01 9.33 -12.85
CA GLU A 126 3.62 9.87 -11.54
C GLU A 126 2.10 9.91 -11.32
N THR A 127 1.31 9.78 -12.40
CA THR A 127 -0.15 9.69 -12.33
C THR A 127 -0.66 8.25 -12.17
N ARG A 128 0.24 7.26 -12.19
CA ARG A 128 -0.06 5.84 -12.05
C ARG A 128 0.82 5.15 -11.00
N ILE A 129 0.92 5.76 -9.83
CA ILE A 129 1.52 5.17 -8.64
C ILE A 129 0.41 4.61 -7.77
N TYR A 130 0.54 3.36 -7.34
CA TYR A 130 -0.46 2.62 -6.59
C TYR A 130 0.11 2.08 -5.29
N SER A 131 -0.75 1.87 -4.30
CA SER A 131 -0.40 1.16 -3.07
C SER A 131 -1.34 -0.02 -2.85
N SER A 132 -0.79 -1.17 -2.48
CA SER A 132 -1.54 -2.32 -2.03
C SER A 132 -0.88 -2.90 -0.78
N GLY A 133 -1.67 -3.31 0.20
CA GLY A 133 -1.10 -3.89 1.40
C GLY A 133 -2.06 -4.81 2.14
N MET A 134 -1.46 -5.74 2.91
CA MET A 134 -2.20 -6.68 3.74
C MET A 134 -2.13 -6.27 5.21
N SER A 135 -3.25 -6.34 5.95
CA SER A 135 -3.31 -6.09 7.39
C SER A 135 -2.68 -4.72 7.73
N ASN A 136 -1.61 -4.63 8.53
CA ASN A 136 -0.87 -3.39 8.79
C ASN A 136 -0.43 -2.66 7.50
N GLY A 137 -0.08 -3.39 6.42
CA GLY A 137 0.18 -2.81 5.10
C GLY A 137 -1.07 -2.20 4.45
N GLY A 138 -2.25 -2.77 4.70
CA GLY A 138 -3.54 -2.22 4.27
C GLY A 138 -3.87 -0.91 5.02
N TYR A 139 -3.62 -0.87 6.34
CA TYR A 139 -3.67 0.38 7.12
C TYR A 139 -2.71 1.43 6.54
N MET A 140 -1.49 1.00 6.18
CA MET A 140 -0.51 1.91 5.60
C MET A 140 -0.95 2.44 4.23
N SER A 141 -1.62 1.64 3.39
CA SER A 141 -2.18 2.11 2.13
C SER A 141 -3.20 3.24 2.34
N TYR A 142 -4.10 3.11 3.30
CA TYR A 142 -5.00 4.21 3.69
C TYR A 142 -4.23 5.40 4.24
N HIS A 143 -3.24 5.17 5.09
CA HIS A 143 -2.43 6.24 5.70
C HIS A 143 -1.67 7.03 4.62
N LEU A 144 -1.17 6.37 3.57
CA LEU A 144 -0.56 7.00 2.40
C LEU A 144 -1.57 7.83 1.61
N ALA A 145 -2.77 7.30 1.33
CA ALA A 145 -3.82 8.05 0.63
C ALA A 145 -4.24 9.32 1.39
N CYS A 146 -4.23 9.28 2.73
CA CYS A 146 -4.56 10.43 3.55
C CYS A 146 -3.45 11.49 3.64
N ASN A 147 -2.16 11.08 3.55
CA ASN A 147 -1.01 11.97 3.80
C ASN A 147 -0.17 12.29 2.57
N LEU A 148 -0.21 11.45 1.54
CA LEU A 148 0.47 11.61 0.24
C LEU A 148 -0.53 11.39 -0.92
N GLY A 149 -1.78 11.79 -0.74
CA GLY A 149 -2.86 11.53 -1.70
C GLY A 149 -2.51 11.97 -3.12
N GLU A 150 -1.84 13.11 -3.29
CA GLU A 150 -1.45 13.62 -4.60
C GLU A 150 -0.49 12.70 -5.38
N LYS A 151 0.12 11.71 -4.71
CA LYS A 151 1.06 10.77 -5.32
C LYS A 151 0.45 9.42 -5.65
N PHE A 152 -0.68 9.07 -5.03
CA PHE A 152 -1.28 7.75 -5.22
C PHE A 152 -2.57 7.82 -6.04
N ALA A 153 -2.54 7.23 -7.24
CA ALA A 153 -3.68 7.17 -8.14
C ALA A 153 -4.82 6.27 -7.63
N ALA A 154 -4.50 5.22 -6.89
CA ALA A 154 -5.46 4.34 -6.23
C ALA A 154 -4.77 3.51 -5.15
N ILE A 155 -5.55 2.98 -4.21
CA ILE A 155 -5.07 2.07 -3.18
C ILE A 155 -5.90 0.78 -3.09
N ALA A 156 -5.26 -0.28 -2.56
CA ALA A 156 -5.92 -1.52 -2.21
C ALA A 156 -5.56 -1.94 -0.78
N SER A 157 -6.56 -2.21 0.05
CA SER A 157 -6.38 -2.71 1.40
C SER A 157 -6.97 -4.12 1.52
N ILE A 158 -6.12 -5.07 1.87
CA ILE A 158 -6.52 -6.46 2.09
C ILE A 158 -6.47 -6.72 3.59
N THR A 159 -7.61 -6.99 4.21
CA THR A 159 -7.77 -7.20 5.65
C THR A 159 -7.16 -6.09 6.53
N GLY A 160 -7.08 -4.87 6.00
CA GLY A 160 -6.72 -3.66 6.71
C GLY A 160 -7.94 -2.77 6.95
N SER A 161 -7.76 -1.72 7.73
CA SER A 161 -8.75 -0.69 8.01
C SER A 161 -8.04 0.65 8.18
N MET A 162 -8.71 1.68 8.68
CA MET A 162 -8.11 2.93 9.13
C MET A 162 -8.02 2.94 10.65
N THR A 163 -6.89 3.41 11.22
CA THR A 163 -6.87 3.74 12.65
C THR A 163 -7.78 4.93 12.91
N ASN A 164 -8.24 5.10 14.16
CA ASN A 164 -9.06 6.26 14.49
C ASN A 164 -8.35 7.58 14.13
N GLY A 165 -7.04 7.70 14.45
CA GLY A 165 -6.28 8.90 14.11
C GLY A 165 -6.17 9.12 12.60
N THR A 166 -5.83 8.08 11.83
CA THR A 166 -5.78 8.21 10.36
C THR A 166 -7.14 8.63 9.79
N TYR A 167 -8.24 8.08 10.30
CA TYR A 167 -9.59 8.41 9.84
C TYR A 167 -9.99 9.85 10.19
N ASP A 168 -9.75 10.26 11.44
CA ASP A 168 -10.19 11.55 11.94
C ASP A 168 -9.36 12.72 11.32
N ASP A 169 -8.08 12.47 11.00
CA ASP A 169 -7.16 13.45 10.41
C ASP A 169 -7.02 13.33 8.88
N CYS A 170 -7.74 12.39 8.25
CA CYS A 170 -7.62 12.11 6.82
C CYS A 170 -8.10 13.30 5.98
N SER A 171 -7.20 13.83 5.16
CA SER A 171 -7.51 14.95 4.26
C SER A 171 -6.82 14.75 2.90
N PRO A 172 -7.29 13.79 2.09
CA PRO A 172 -6.71 13.55 0.76
C PRO A 172 -6.82 14.80 -0.12
N SER A 173 -5.91 14.96 -1.07
CA SER A 173 -5.87 16.12 -1.96
C SER A 173 -6.76 15.97 -3.20
N HIS A 174 -7.15 14.74 -3.52
CA HIS A 174 -8.02 14.42 -4.66
C HIS A 174 -8.82 13.13 -4.41
N PRO A 175 -9.93 12.90 -5.14
CA PRO A 175 -10.64 11.62 -5.10
C PRO A 175 -9.69 10.46 -5.41
N THR A 176 -9.68 9.47 -4.53
CA THR A 176 -8.77 8.32 -4.62
C THR A 176 -9.57 7.03 -4.68
N PRO A 177 -9.55 6.28 -5.79
CA PRO A 177 -10.16 4.96 -5.87
C PRO A 177 -9.61 4.00 -4.83
N VAL A 178 -10.50 3.27 -4.16
CA VAL A 178 -10.17 2.33 -3.08
C VAL A 178 -10.72 0.95 -3.39
N LEU A 179 -9.87 -0.08 -3.31
CA LEU A 179 -10.28 -1.48 -3.27
C LEU A 179 -10.12 -2.00 -1.84
N GLN A 180 -11.22 -2.39 -1.19
CA GLN A 180 -11.20 -3.05 0.11
C GLN A 180 -11.59 -4.52 -0.04
N ILE A 181 -10.73 -5.42 0.46
CA ILE A 181 -11.00 -6.87 0.55
C ILE A 181 -10.96 -7.25 2.03
N HIS A 182 -12.06 -7.81 2.55
CA HIS A 182 -12.14 -8.12 3.98
C HIS A 182 -13.00 -9.35 4.26
N GLY A 183 -12.61 -10.13 5.25
CA GLY A 183 -13.41 -11.23 5.77
C GLY A 183 -14.43 -10.72 6.80
N LEU A 184 -15.71 -11.07 6.65
CA LEU A 184 -16.76 -10.68 7.61
C LEU A 184 -16.51 -11.26 9.02
N LEU A 185 -15.79 -12.38 9.11
CA LEU A 185 -15.44 -13.05 10.36
C LEU A 185 -13.96 -12.87 10.73
N ASP A 186 -13.31 -11.80 10.26
CA ASP A 186 -11.94 -11.50 10.64
C ASP A 186 -11.90 -11.10 12.13
N TYR A 187 -11.24 -11.91 12.96
CA TYR A 187 -11.12 -11.67 14.41
C TYR A 187 -9.82 -10.92 14.77
N VAL A 188 -8.91 -10.70 13.82
CA VAL A 188 -7.68 -9.94 14.02
C VAL A 188 -7.89 -8.46 13.70
N VAL A 189 -8.51 -8.18 12.55
CA VAL A 189 -8.98 -6.86 12.15
C VAL A 189 -10.51 -6.97 11.98
N PRO A 190 -11.29 -6.79 13.06
CA PRO A 190 -12.73 -7.03 13.02
C PRO A 190 -13.44 -6.16 11.99
N TYR A 191 -14.34 -6.77 11.21
CA TYR A 191 -15.14 -6.08 10.20
C TYR A 191 -15.92 -4.91 10.81
N ASP A 192 -16.46 -5.10 12.03
CA ASP A 192 -17.22 -4.09 12.77
C ASP A 192 -16.31 -3.10 13.55
N GLY A 193 -14.98 -3.18 13.34
CA GLY A 193 -14.02 -2.32 14.02
C GLY A 193 -13.76 -2.70 15.47
N ASN A 194 -12.92 -1.90 16.13
CA ASN A 194 -12.61 -2.02 17.55
C ASN A 194 -12.11 -0.69 18.12
N ALA A 195 -11.61 -0.68 19.37
CA ALA A 195 -11.11 0.54 20.02
C ALA A 195 -9.96 1.25 19.27
N GLY A 196 -9.20 0.54 18.42
CA GLY A 196 -8.05 1.08 17.69
C GLY A 196 -8.27 1.28 16.20
N SER A 197 -9.40 0.79 15.66
CA SER A 197 -9.67 0.75 14.23
C SER A 197 -11.13 0.99 13.91
N LYS A 198 -11.39 1.77 12.88
CA LYS A 198 -12.75 1.99 12.34
C LYS A 198 -13.33 0.68 11.78
N SER A 199 -14.65 0.59 11.76
CA SER A 199 -15.33 -0.50 11.06
C SER A 199 -15.09 -0.39 9.55
N ILE A 200 -15.15 -1.52 8.85
CA ILE A 200 -15.00 -1.51 7.39
C ILE A 200 -16.15 -0.74 6.72
N PRO A 201 -17.41 -0.84 7.16
CA PRO A 201 -18.49 0.03 6.68
C PRO A 201 -18.16 1.53 6.83
N ASP A 202 -17.69 1.99 8.00
CA ASP A 202 -17.34 3.40 8.21
C ASP A 202 -16.22 3.86 7.24
N VAL A 203 -15.22 3.01 7.02
CA VAL A 203 -14.11 3.31 6.09
C VAL A 203 -14.64 3.41 4.66
N ILE A 204 -15.49 2.49 4.22
CA ILE A 204 -16.09 2.53 2.89
C ILE A 204 -16.96 3.77 2.73
N ASP A 205 -17.83 4.07 3.70
CA ASP A 205 -18.69 5.26 3.67
C ASP A 205 -17.87 6.55 3.60
N TYR A 206 -16.73 6.63 4.32
CA TYR A 206 -15.81 7.76 4.20
C TYR A 206 -15.35 7.98 2.75
N TRP A 207 -14.83 6.92 2.10
CA TRP A 207 -14.28 7.03 0.75
C TRP A 207 -15.35 7.20 -0.32
N VAL A 208 -16.51 6.58 -0.17
CA VAL A 208 -17.69 6.77 -1.04
C VAL A 208 -18.12 8.25 -1.02
N ASN A 209 -18.25 8.82 0.18
CA ASN A 209 -18.61 10.23 0.34
C ASN A 209 -17.53 11.16 -0.17
N TYR A 210 -16.26 10.91 0.19
CA TYR A 210 -15.13 11.74 -0.25
C TYR A 210 -14.97 11.74 -1.77
N ASN A 211 -15.08 10.59 -2.40
CA ASN A 211 -15.02 10.42 -3.84
C ASN A 211 -16.34 10.83 -4.55
N SER A 212 -17.35 11.26 -3.80
CA SER A 212 -18.67 11.64 -4.34
C SER A 212 -19.30 10.55 -5.20
N CYS A 213 -19.16 9.30 -4.81
CA CYS A 213 -19.77 8.16 -5.49
C CYS A 213 -21.28 8.07 -5.19
N SER A 214 -22.02 7.29 -5.99
CA SER A 214 -23.38 6.89 -5.64
C SER A 214 -23.39 6.12 -4.32
N SER A 215 -24.34 6.41 -3.42
CA SER A 215 -24.42 5.75 -2.10
C SER A 215 -24.83 4.28 -2.17
N ASP A 216 -25.60 3.91 -3.21
CA ASP A 216 -26.06 2.55 -3.41
C ASP A 216 -25.09 1.81 -4.34
N PRO A 217 -24.42 0.74 -3.89
CA PRO A 217 -23.50 -0.01 -4.73
C PRO A 217 -24.24 -0.96 -5.68
N ASP A 218 -23.62 -1.17 -6.84
CA ASP A 218 -23.94 -2.33 -7.66
C ASP A 218 -23.42 -3.58 -6.96
N ARG A 219 -24.31 -4.43 -6.46
CA ARG A 219 -23.95 -5.63 -5.71
C ARG A 219 -23.99 -6.88 -6.57
N LEU A 220 -22.87 -7.58 -6.61
CA LEU A 220 -22.77 -8.93 -7.19
C LEU A 220 -22.45 -9.93 -6.08
N ILE A 221 -23.23 -11.02 -6.05
CA ILE A 221 -23.02 -12.12 -5.10
C ILE A 221 -22.45 -13.31 -5.88
N LYS A 222 -21.31 -13.84 -5.44
CA LYS A 222 -20.72 -15.07 -5.98
C LYS A 222 -20.49 -16.08 -4.87
N TYR A 223 -20.58 -17.35 -5.23
CA TYR A 223 -20.20 -18.47 -4.37
C TYR A 223 -18.93 -19.08 -4.95
N SER A 224 -17.85 -19.14 -4.16
CA SER A 224 -16.58 -19.72 -4.63
C SER A 224 -16.57 -21.25 -4.53
N ASN A 225 -17.33 -21.82 -3.60
CA ASN A 225 -17.60 -23.24 -3.40
C ASN A 225 -18.93 -23.35 -2.62
N ASP A 226 -19.32 -24.54 -2.18
CA ASP A 226 -20.59 -24.77 -1.50
C ASP A 226 -20.79 -23.97 -0.18
N PHE A 227 -19.73 -23.29 0.31
CA PHE A 227 -19.73 -22.64 1.63
C PHE A 227 -19.22 -21.20 1.65
N ASP A 228 -18.53 -20.71 0.61
CA ASP A 228 -17.93 -19.37 0.62
C ASP A 228 -18.77 -18.37 -0.17
N LEU A 229 -19.36 -17.43 0.53
CA LEU A 229 -20.09 -16.30 -0.04
C LEU A 229 -19.13 -15.12 -0.25
N ILE A 230 -19.04 -14.62 -1.47
CA ILE A 230 -18.27 -13.42 -1.81
C ILE A 230 -19.25 -12.34 -2.24
N LEU A 231 -19.22 -11.21 -1.54
CA LEU A 231 -19.96 -10.01 -1.89
C LEU A 231 -19.03 -9.03 -2.59
N TYR A 232 -19.44 -8.58 -3.77
CA TYR A 232 -18.75 -7.52 -4.50
C TYR A 232 -19.68 -6.31 -4.52
N ASP A 233 -19.33 -5.26 -3.79
CA ASP A 233 -20.01 -3.97 -3.82
C ASP A 233 -19.17 -3.00 -4.63
N THR A 234 -19.70 -2.50 -5.74
CA THR A 234 -19.04 -1.53 -6.60
C THR A 234 -19.80 -0.22 -6.53
N TYR A 235 -19.15 0.80 -6.01
CA TYR A 235 -19.65 2.17 -5.99
C TYR A 235 -19.22 2.90 -7.25
N ILE A 236 -20.18 3.46 -7.96
CA ILE A 236 -20.01 4.08 -9.28
C ILE A 236 -20.38 5.57 -9.26
N ASN A 237 -20.20 6.23 -10.41
CA ASN A 237 -20.45 7.67 -10.58
C ASN A 237 -19.64 8.55 -9.62
N CYS A 238 -18.43 8.09 -9.27
CA CYS A 238 -17.49 8.85 -8.46
C CYS A 238 -16.89 10.02 -9.25
N LEU A 239 -16.45 11.05 -8.55
CA LEU A 239 -15.56 12.06 -9.15
C LEU A 239 -14.21 11.38 -9.47
N ASN A 240 -13.71 11.66 -10.68
CA ASN A 240 -12.38 11.22 -11.13
C ASN A 240 -11.39 12.36 -11.01
#